data_fde92409a807042b9386027b82f6584b
#
_entry.id   fde92409a807042b9386027b82f6584b
#
_cell.length_a   1.000
_cell.length_b   1.000
_cell.length_c   1.000
_cell.angle_alpha   90.00
_cell.angle_beta   90.00
_cell.angle_gamma   90.00
#
_symmetry.space_group_name_H-M   'P 1'
#
loop_
_entity.id
_entity.type
_entity.pdbx_description
1 polymer ?
#
loop_
_entity_poly.entity_id
_entity_poly.type
_entity_poly.pdbx_seq_one_letter_code
_entity_poly.pdbx_strand_id
1 'polypeptide(L)'
;MHETALVRDVVYRVEDLARSTGARRVTGAKVWLGALSHLSAEHFREHFAIEARDTLAAGAVLEIEVSSDPADPHAQHVRLESVDLDE
;
A
#
# COMPACT_ATOMS: atom_id res chain seq x y z
N MET A 1 10.52 10.68 -8.82
CA MET A 1 9.72 9.46 -8.83
C MET A 1 8.25 9.79 -8.75
N HIS A 2 7.43 9.09 -9.50
CA HIS A 2 6.01 9.38 -9.55
C HIS A 2 5.25 8.63 -8.47
N GLU A 3 4.34 9.32 -7.82
CA GLU A 3 3.46 8.79 -6.81
C GLU A 3 2.70 7.54 -7.31
N THR A 4 2.19 7.60 -8.52
CA THR A 4 1.46 6.47 -9.13
C THR A 4 2.30 5.21 -9.18
N ALA A 5 3.58 5.31 -9.50
CA ALA A 5 4.46 4.14 -9.57
C ALA A 5 4.65 3.49 -8.20
N LEU A 6 4.76 4.29 -7.14
CA LEU A 6 4.90 3.77 -5.78
C LEU A 6 3.63 3.04 -5.32
N VAL A 7 2.47 3.63 -5.61
CA VAL A 7 1.20 3.03 -5.23
C VAL A 7 0.96 1.74 -6.02
N ARG A 8 1.25 1.77 -7.32
CA ARG A 8 1.11 0.59 -8.18
C ARG A 8 1.98 -0.57 -7.70
N ASP A 9 3.20 -0.27 -7.26
CA ASP A 9 4.10 -1.27 -6.72
C ASP A 9 3.51 -1.94 -5.48
N VAL A 10 2.90 -1.17 -4.59
CA VAL A 10 2.25 -1.72 -3.40
C VAL A 10 1.07 -2.62 -3.81
N VAL A 11 0.26 -2.21 -4.77
CA VAL A 11 -0.85 -3.03 -5.27
C VAL A 11 -0.34 -4.36 -5.81
N TYR A 12 0.73 -4.34 -6.61
CA TYR A 12 1.33 -5.56 -7.16
C TYR A 12 1.83 -6.48 -6.05
N ARG A 13 2.45 -5.93 -5.02
CA ARG A 13 2.97 -6.73 -3.91
C ARG A 13 1.86 -7.42 -3.14
N VAL A 14 0.79 -6.71 -2.82
CA VAL A 14 -0.32 -7.31 -2.08
C VAL A 14 -1.06 -8.36 -2.91
N GLU A 15 -1.24 -8.09 -4.21
CA GLU A 15 -1.87 -9.06 -5.10
C GLU A 15 -1.01 -10.31 -5.27
N ASP A 16 0.29 -10.13 -5.46
CA ASP A 16 1.22 -11.23 -5.61
C ASP A 16 1.25 -12.11 -4.37
N LEU A 17 1.24 -11.50 -3.19
CA LEU A 17 1.19 -12.24 -1.94
C LEU A 17 -0.11 -13.04 -1.83
N ALA A 18 -1.24 -12.46 -2.18
CA ALA A 18 -2.52 -13.17 -2.16
C ALA A 18 -2.49 -14.38 -3.10
N ARG A 19 -1.98 -14.21 -4.31
CA ARG A 19 -1.87 -15.29 -5.29
C ARG A 19 -0.96 -16.41 -4.80
N SER A 20 0.20 -16.05 -4.25
CA SER A 20 1.17 -17.05 -3.81
C SER A 20 0.71 -17.85 -2.60
N THR A 21 -0.19 -17.30 -1.79
CA THR A 21 -0.75 -18.00 -0.63
C THR A 21 -2.08 -18.70 -0.93
N GLY A 22 -2.60 -18.53 -2.15
CA GLY A 22 -3.88 -19.11 -2.53
C GLY A 22 -5.09 -18.37 -1.97
N ALA A 23 -4.93 -17.14 -1.53
CA ALA A 23 -6.02 -16.34 -1.00
C ALA A 23 -6.96 -15.90 -2.12
N ARG A 24 -8.25 -15.74 -1.78
CA ARG A 24 -9.24 -15.30 -2.74
C ARG A 24 -9.17 -13.81 -3.01
N ARG A 25 -8.80 -13.02 -1.99
CA ARG A 25 -8.66 -11.57 -2.14
C ARG A 25 -7.90 -10.99 -0.96
N VAL A 26 -7.49 -9.73 -1.11
CA VAL A 26 -6.90 -8.93 -0.05
C VAL A 26 -8.02 -8.12 0.59
N THR A 27 -8.24 -8.29 1.90
CA THR A 27 -9.28 -7.56 2.63
C THR A 27 -8.76 -6.27 3.26
N GLY A 28 -7.47 -6.20 3.52
CA GLY A 28 -6.86 -5.02 4.09
C GLY A 28 -5.35 -5.05 4.00
N ALA A 29 -4.75 -3.91 4.28
CA ALA A 29 -3.30 -3.78 4.32
C ALA A 29 -2.91 -2.61 5.21
N LYS A 30 -1.76 -2.75 5.88
CA LYS A 30 -1.18 -1.66 6.65
C LYS A 30 0.04 -1.14 5.90
N VAL A 31 0.08 0.17 5.67
CA VAL A 31 1.13 0.83 4.91
C VAL A 31 1.75 1.94 5.75
N TRP A 32 3.07 2.06 5.69
CA TRP A 32 3.82 3.12 6.36
C TRP A 32 4.39 4.06 5.31
N LEU A 33 4.12 5.36 5.46
CA LEU A 33 4.63 6.39 4.57
C LEU A 33 5.70 7.20 5.29
N GLY A 34 6.91 7.27 4.73
CA GLY A 34 7.98 8.04 5.31
C GLY A 34 7.70 9.54 5.25
N ALA A 35 8.28 10.31 6.18
CA ALA A 35 8.03 11.75 6.27
C ALA A 35 8.43 12.52 5.01
N LEU A 36 9.38 12.00 4.24
CA LEU A 36 9.87 12.63 3.01
C LEU A 36 9.42 11.88 1.75
N SER A 37 8.42 11.00 1.86
CA SER A 37 7.90 10.27 0.71
C SER A 37 7.07 11.15 -0.21
N HIS A 38 6.67 12.33 0.26
CA HIS A 38 5.80 13.28 -0.44
C HIS A 38 4.40 12.72 -0.74
N LEU A 39 4.00 11.69 0.02
CA LEU A 39 2.68 11.10 -0.09
C LEU A 39 1.86 11.41 1.15
N SER A 40 0.62 11.86 0.96
CA SER A 40 -0.34 11.95 2.05
C SER A 40 -1.14 10.65 2.13
N ALA A 41 -1.68 10.36 3.31
CA ALA A 41 -2.54 9.19 3.49
C ALA A 41 -3.74 9.25 2.55
N GLU A 42 -4.34 10.43 2.39
CA GLU A 42 -5.50 10.61 1.54
C GLU A 42 -5.20 10.32 0.08
N HIS A 43 -4.12 10.88 -0.46
CA HIS A 43 -3.71 10.63 -1.85
C HIS A 43 -3.35 9.17 -2.07
N PHE A 44 -2.64 8.58 -1.13
CA PHE A 44 -2.29 7.16 -1.24
C PHE A 44 -3.55 6.31 -1.32
N ARG A 45 -4.51 6.57 -0.44
CA ARG A 45 -5.76 5.81 -0.41
C ARG A 45 -6.55 5.94 -1.71
N GLU A 46 -6.64 7.14 -2.26
CA GLU A 46 -7.33 7.38 -3.52
C GLU A 46 -6.66 6.65 -4.68
N HIS A 47 -5.34 6.78 -4.81
CA HIS A 47 -4.58 6.12 -5.87
C HIS A 47 -4.62 4.61 -5.74
N PHE A 48 -4.54 4.10 -4.51
CA PHE A 48 -4.64 2.66 -4.28
C PHE A 48 -5.99 2.13 -4.77
N ALA A 49 -7.07 2.82 -4.45
CA ALA A 49 -8.40 2.40 -4.89
C ALA A 49 -8.50 2.32 -6.42
N ILE A 50 -7.87 3.26 -7.11
CA ILE A 50 -7.87 3.27 -8.58
C ILE A 50 -7.03 2.14 -9.14
N GLU A 51 -5.79 1.97 -8.64
CA GLU A 51 -4.86 0.96 -9.14
C GLU A 51 -5.31 -0.46 -8.78
N ALA A 52 -6.07 -0.62 -7.70
CA ALA A 52 -6.52 -1.92 -7.24
C ALA A 52 -7.78 -2.43 -7.96
N ARG A 53 -8.41 -1.62 -8.82
CA ARG A 53 -9.59 -2.04 -9.57
C ARG A 53 -9.28 -3.30 -10.37
N ASP A 54 -10.23 -4.23 -10.34
CA ASP A 54 -10.13 -5.49 -11.08
C ASP A 54 -8.96 -6.39 -10.63
N THR A 55 -8.40 -6.11 -9.45
CA THR A 55 -7.38 -6.96 -8.83
C THR A 55 -7.95 -7.63 -7.58
N LEU A 56 -7.17 -8.56 -7.01
CA LEU A 56 -7.56 -9.20 -5.75
C LEU A 56 -7.58 -8.21 -4.57
N ALA A 57 -7.03 -7.03 -4.74
CA ALA A 57 -6.98 -5.99 -3.71
C ALA A 57 -8.12 -4.97 -3.83
N ALA A 58 -9.04 -5.15 -4.78
CA ALA A 58 -10.16 -4.24 -4.93
C ALA A 58 -10.99 -4.19 -3.65
N GLY A 59 -11.26 -2.99 -3.16
CA GLY A 59 -12.05 -2.80 -1.94
C GLY A 59 -11.31 -3.04 -0.63
N ALA A 60 -10.00 -3.32 -0.68
CA ALA A 60 -9.21 -3.53 0.54
C ALA A 60 -9.22 -2.30 1.44
N VAL A 61 -9.36 -2.51 2.74
CA VAL A 61 -9.32 -1.44 3.74
C VAL A 61 -7.86 -1.15 4.08
N LEU A 62 -7.45 0.10 3.90
CA LEU A 62 -6.08 0.51 4.18
C LEU A 62 -5.97 1.16 5.55
N GLU A 63 -4.98 0.73 6.32
CA GLU A 63 -4.54 1.40 7.52
C GLU A 63 -3.21 2.06 7.17
N ILE A 64 -3.15 3.38 7.24
CA ILE A 64 -1.98 4.15 6.79
C ILE A 64 -1.40 4.92 7.95
N GLU A 65 -0.13 4.69 8.21
CA GLU A 65 0.63 5.45 9.19
C GLU A 65 1.57 6.39 8.44
N VAL A 66 1.53 7.67 8.77
CA VAL A 66 2.44 8.66 8.16
C VAL A 66 3.46 9.09 9.19
N SER A 67 4.73 8.85 8.90
CA SER A 67 5.81 9.23 9.80
C SER A 67 6.01 10.75 9.79
N SER A 68 6.40 11.30 10.93
CA SER A 68 6.75 12.70 11.05
C SER A 68 8.25 12.92 11.28
N ASP A 69 9.04 11.87 11.15
CA ASP A 69 10.49 11.93 11.40
C ASP A 69 11.28 12.00 10.09
N PRO A 70 11.71 13.21 9.66
CA PRO A 70 12.49 13.34 8.43
C PRO A 70 13.91 12.81 8.56
N ALA A 71 14.39 12.53 9.77
CA ALA A 71 15.73 11.99 10.02
C ALA A 71 15.77 10.46 9.94
N ASP A 72 14.60 9.80 9.80
CA ASP A 72 14.54 8.35 9.66
C ASP A 72 15.29 7.94 8.39
N PRO A 73 16.16 6.90 8.43
CA PRO A 73 16.85 6.42 7.24
C PRO A 73 15.91 6.02 6.10
N HIS A 74 14.67 5.68 6.41
CA HIS A 74 13.66 5.28 5.43
C HIS A 74 12.63 6.37 5.16
N ALA A 75 12.93 7.63 5.51
CA ALA A 75 11.97 8.73 5.41
C ALA A 75 11.40 8.95 4.01
N GLN A 76 12.12 8.54 2.97
CA GLN A 76 11.67 8.68 1.59
C GLN A 76 10.91 7.46 1.07
N HIS A 77 10.75 6.44 1.88
CA HIS A 77 10.22 5.15 1.47
C HIS A 77 8.75 4.98 1.82
N VAL A 78 8.12 4.05 1.10
CA VAL A 78 6.79 3.53 1.42
C VAL A 78 7.00 2.07 1.78
N ARG A 79 6.45 1.63 2.93
CA ARG A 79 6.60 0.25 3.38
C ARG A 79 5.25 -0.41 3.56
N LEU A 80 5.14 -1.62 3.04
CA LEU A 80 4.00 -2.49 3.29
C LEU A 80 4.29 -3.24 4.60
N GLU A 81 3.51 -2.95 5.63
CA GLU A 81 3.74 -3.53 6.97
C GLU A 81 3.04 -4.87 7.15
N SER A 82 1.81 -4.97 6.68
CA SER A 82 1.03 -6.21 6.80
C SER A 82 -0.08 -6.26 5.79
N VAL A 83 -0.58 -7.46 5.53
CA VAL A 83 -1.68 -7.70 4.58
C VAL A 83 -2.67 -8.66 5.22
N ASP A 84 -3.95 -8.32 5.13
CA ASP A 84 -5.03 -9.19 5.58
C ASP A 84 -5.64 -9.89 4.37
N LEU A 85 -5.70 -11.19 4.42
CA LEU A 85 -6.14 -12.02 3.31
C LEU A 85 -7.40 -12.79 3.67
N ASP A 86 -8.27 -12.97 2.67
CA ASP A 86 -9.47 -13.81 2.78
C ASP A 86 -9.13 -15.14 2.08
N GLU A 87 -8.94 -16.15 2.86
CA GLU A 87 -8.62 -17.46 2.38
C GLU A 87 -9.89 -18.31 2.28
#